data_f7d1e16fd2a6233a8361a70c109c010e
#
_entry.id   f7d1e16fd2a6233a8361a70c109c010e
#
_cell.length_a   1.000
_cell.length_b   1.000
_cell.length_c   1.000
_cell.angle_alpha   90.00
_cell.angle_beta   90.00
_cell.angle_gamma   90.00
#
_symmetry.space_group_name_H-M   'P 1'
#
loop_
_entity.id
_entity.type
_entity.pdbx_description
1 polymer ?
#
loop_
_entity_poly.entity_id
_entity_poly.type
_entity_poly.pdbx_seq_one_letter_code
_entity_poly.pdbx_strand_id
1 'polypeptide(L)'
;MRPSLRPLLVTLGLCLGSQSAFAELNQAVDAAVKPMMQTYAIPGMAIAISHKGQQHFFEYGVASRESGQAVDRHTLFELGSISKLFTATLGAYAEARGTLNLSDNASQYLPELRGSAFDHISLLDLATYTAGGLPLQFPDAVSSERQMLDYYRNWQAVYAPGMQRLYSNPSIGLFGHLAAASLAKPFQQLMEKDLLPQLGMQESYVQIPTEQMTRYAWGYRDDKAVRVSPGALDAEAYGLKSTAADMLRFIDANLHPDKLPAPLRQAVSSTHRGYYQVADMTQALGWERYAYPISLEKLQAGNSAEMTLQPQTVARFSVPKPAEGDLLLNKTGSTNGFGAYILLLPARDTGLVILANRNYPNAERVRLALQLLESLEP
;
A
#
# COMPACT_ATOMS: atom_id res chain seq x y z
N MET A 1 -48.70 -42.33 33.16
CA MET A 1 -48.12 -41.43 32.12
C MET A 1 -46.72 -41.04 32.55
N ARG A 2 -45.71 -41.58 31.89
CA ARG A 2 -44.28 -41.24 32.14
C ARG A 2 -43.83 -40.30 31.05
N PRO A 3 -43.16 -39.14 31.31
CA PRO A 3 -42.60 -38.31 30.28
C PRO A 3 -41.25 -38.91 29.83
N SER A 4 -41.07 -39.06 28.52
CA SER A 4 -39.84 -39.51 27.87
C SER A 4 -38.83 -38.37 27.81
N LEU A 5 -37.69 -38.52 28.45
CA LEU A 5 -36.49 -37.70 28.26
C LEU A 5 -35.89 -38.04 26.88
N ARG A 6 -35.85 -37.06 25.99
CA ARG A 6 -35.03 -37.11 24.78
C ARG A 6 -33.63 -36.52 25.09
N PRO A 7 -32.55 -37.18 24.71
CA PRO A 7 -31.22 -36.65 24.95
C PRO A 7 -30.89 -35.50 23.96
N LEU A 8 -30.41 -34.42 24.55
CA LEU A 8 -29.78 -33.28 23.84
C LEU A 8 -28.34 -33.69 23.47
N LEU A 9 -28.13 -34.10 22.24
CA LEU A 9 -26.78 -34.45 21.69
C LEU A 9 -26.65 -33.78 20.35
N VAL A 10 -26.32 -32.49 20.33
CA VAL A 10 -25.71 -31.79 19.17
C VAL A 10 -25.13 -30.48 19.71
N THR A 11 -23.82 -30.37 19.93
CA THR A 11 -23.02 -29.13 19.82
C THR A 11 -21.54 -29.30 20.20
N LEU A 12 -20.94 -30.47 20.07
CA LEU A 12 -19.50 -30.63 20.33
C LEU A 12 -18.64 -30.76 19.05
N GLY A 13 -19.25 -30.90 17.88
CA GLY A 13 -18.50 -31.15 16.62
C GLY A 13 -17.94 -29.93 15.93
N LEU A 14 -18.53 -28.75 16.13
CA LEU A 14 -18.15 -27.53 15.40
C LEU A 14 -16.89 -26.82 15.97
N CYS A 15 -16.60 -26.98 17.25
CA CYS A 15 -15.40 -26.36 17.85
C CYS A 15 -14.10 -27.11 17.58
N LEU A 16 -14.14 -28.41 17.32
CA LEU A 16 -12.93 -29.20 17.04
C LEU A 16 -12.39 -28.98 15.62
N GLY A 17 -13.26 -28.74 14.64
CA GLY A 17 -12.83 -28.49 13.25
C GLY A 17 -12.15 -27.13 13.07
N SER A 18 -12.58 -26.09 13.78
CA SER A 18 -11.99 -24.75 13.67
C SER A 18 -10.61 -24.65 14.33
N GLN A 19 -10.35 -25.41 15.41
CA GLN A 19 -9.04 -25.44 16.06
C GLN A 19 -7.99 -26.19 15.20
N SER A 20 -8.41 -27.26 14.50
CA SER A 20 -7.53 -27.99 13.58
C SER A 20 -7.12 -27.12 12.40
N ALA A 21 -8.08 -26.45 11.72
CA ALA A 21 -7.79 -25.59 10.58
C ALA A 21 -6.86 -24.41 10.95
N PHE A 22 -7.06 -23.81 12.13
CA PHE A 22 -6.17 -22.74 12.60
C PHE A 22 -4.75 -23.24 12.91
N ALA A 23 -4.62 -24.44 13.49
CA ALA A 23 -3.33 -25.05 13.76
C ALA A 23 -2.57 -25.39 12.46
N GLU A 24 -3.28 -25.87 11.44
CA GLU A 24 -2.73 -26.17 10.11
C GLU A 24 -2.28 -24.90 9.41
N LEU A 25 -3.06 -23.82 9.45
CA LEU A 25 -2.68 -22.52 8.91
C LEU A 25 -1.42 -21.98 9.60
N ASN A 26 -1.35 -22.03 10.94
CA ASN A 26 -0.16 -21.60 11.68
C ASN A 26 1.09 -22.39 11.25
N GLN A 27 0.98 -23.70 11.11
CA GLN A 27 2.08 -24.55 10.67
C GLN A 27 2.54 -24.22 9.25
N ALA A 28 1.60 -23.98 8.32
CA ALA A 28 1.91 -23.62 6.94
C ALA A 28 2.59 -22.24 6.85
N VAL A 29 2.09 -21.26 7.59
CA VAL A 29 2.69 -19.92 7.67
C VAL A 29 4.09 -19.97 8.27
N ASP A 30 4.28 -20.70 9.37
CA ASP A 30 5.58 -20.92 10.01
C ASP A 30 6.60 -21.57 9.05
N ALA A 31 6.17 -22.57 8.28
CA ALA A 31 7.02 -23.26 7.30
C ALA A 31 7.46 -22.33 6.14
N ALA A 32 6.65 -21.36 5.76
CA ALA A 32 6.99 -20.38 4.74
C ALA A 32 7.85 -19.23 5.29
N VAL A 33 7.52 -18.70 6.47
CA VAL A 33 8.11 -17.47 7.02
C VAL A 33 9.47 -17.71 7.65
N LYS A 34 9.62 -18.75 8.49
CA LYS A 34 10.86 -18.94 9.27
C LYS A 34 12.10 -19.13 8.40
N PRO A 35 12.09 -19.96 7.32
CA PRO A 35 13.24 -20.07 6.42
C PRO A 35 13.57 -18.76 5.69
N MET A 36 12.55 -18.01 5.29
CA MET A 36 12.73 -16.71 4.63
C MET A 36 13.40 -15.70 5.55
N MET A 37 12.93 -15.59 6.80
CA MET A 37 13.54 -14.71 7.81
C MET A 37 15.01 -15.07 8.04
N GLN A 38 15.35 -16.35 8.08
CA GLN A 38 16.74 -16.82 8.22
C GLN A 38 17.57 -16.47 7.00
N THR A 39 17.09 -16.77 5.79
CA THR A 39 17.81 -16.54 4.52
C THR A 39 18.14 -15.05 4.32
N TYR A 40 17.18 -14.16 4.61
CA TYR A 40 17.35 -12.74 4.43
C TYR A 40 17.72 -11.98 5.70
N ALA A 41 18.03 -12.69 6.78
CA ALA A 41 18.39 -12.15 8.09
C ALA A 41 17.40 -11.08 8.59
N ILE A 42 16.10 -11.34 8.43
CA ILE A 42 15.01 -10.42 8.83
C ILE A 42 14.83 -10.53 10.33
N PRO A 43 15.05 -9.45 11.12
CA PRO A 43 14.97 -9.52 12.56
C PRO A 43 13.55 -9.67 13.09
N GLY A 44 12.58 -9.06 12.44
CA GLY A 44 11.18 -9.08 12.85
C GLY A 44 10.23 -8.97 11.67
N MET A 45 9.08 -9.62 11.76
CA MET A 45 8.03 -9.61 10.75
C MET A 45 6.66 -9.70 11.41
N ALA A 46 5.72 -8.89 10.92
CA ALA A 46 4.30 -8.99 11.25
C ALA A 46 3.50 -9.25 9.97
N ILE A 47 2.58 -10.21 10.02
CA ILE A 47 1.69 -10.57 8.92
C ILE A 47 0.26 -10.47 9.44
N ALA A 48 -0.62 -9.85 8.66
CA ALA A 48 -2.06 -9.87 8.93
C ALA A 48 -2.80 -10.36 7.68
N ILE A 49 -3.78 -11.23 7.89
CA ILE A 49 -4.61 -11.83 6.84
C ILE A 49 -6.07 -11.64 7.20
N SER A 50 -6.86 -11.10 6.26
CA SER A 50 -8.32 -11.15 6.27
C SER A 50 -8.77 -12.16 5.23
N HIS A 51 -9.54 -13.17 5.63
CA HIS A 51 -10.04 -14.21 4.74
C HIS A 51 -11.46 -14.60 5.12
N LYS A 52 -12.43 -14.34 4.23
CA LYS A 52 -13.86 -14.67 4.43
C LYS A 52 -14.38 -14.20 5.80
N GLY A 53 -14.02 -12.95 6.18
CA GLY A 53 -14.41 -12.32 7.44
C GLY A 53 -13.62 -12.79 8.68
N GLN A 54 -12.65 -13.69 8.54
CA GLN A 54 -11.75 -14.11 9.61
C GLN A 54 -10.46 -13.32 9.56
N GLN A 55 -9.93 -12.94 10.72
CA GLN A 55 -8.70 -12.17 10.86
C GLN A 55 -7.62 -13.00 11.56
N HIS A 56 -6.43 -13.06 10.94
CA HIS A 56 -5.29 -13.80 11.46
C HIS A 56 -4.07 -12.88 11.55
N PHE A 57 -3.32 -13.02 12.65
CA PHE A 57 -2.07 -12.29 12.87
C PHE A 57 -0.96 -13.26 13.17
N PHE A 58 0.22 -13.03 12.57
CA PHE A 58 1.43 -13.81 12.79
C PHE A 58 2.58 -12.84 13.06
N GLU A 59 3.24 -13.03 14.19
CA GLU A 59 4.23 -12.09 14.71
C GLU A 59 5.53 -12.85 14.99
N TYR A 60 6.63 -12.38 14.41
CA TYR A 60 7.91 -13.07 14.46
C TYR A 60 9.05 -12.14 14.87
N GLY A 61 9.96 -12.64 15.69
CA GLY A 61 11.22 -12.01 16.00
C GLY A 61 11.09 -10.69 16.78
N VAL A 62 11.98 -9.75 16.49
CA VAL A 62 12.16 -8.54 17.30
C VAL A 62 12.02 -7.25 16.49
N ALA A 63 11.35 -6.27 17.10
CA ALA A 63 11.25 -4.90 16.61
C ALA A 63 12.57 -4.12 16.77
N SER A 64 13.38 -4.50 17.76
CA SER A 64 14.70 -3.95 18.02
C SER A 64 15.65 -5.06 18.48
N ARG A 65 16.78 -5.21 17.77
CA ARG A 65 17.85 -6.14 18.19
C ARG A 65 18.52 -5.70 19.48
N GLU A 66 18.61 -4.40 19.73
CA GLU A 66 19.28 -3.83 20.89
C GLU A 66 18.48 -4.09 22.18
N SER A 67 17.17 -3.80 22.15
CA SER A 67 16.31 -3.98 23.32
C SER A 67 15.74 -5.39 23.47
N GLY A 68 15.76 -6.19 22.40
CA GLY A 68 15.09 -7.49 22.35
C GLY A 68 13.56 -7.41 22.33
N GLN A 69 12.99 -6.22 22.09
CA GLN A 69 11.54 -6.01 22.05
C GLN A 69 10.93 -6.89 20.95
N ALA A 70 10.01 -7.77 21.32
CA ALA A 70 9.30 -8.62 20.37
C ALA A 70 8.42 -7.82 19.42
N VAL A 71 8.25 -8.33 18.22
CA VAL A 71 7.23 -7.84 17.29
C VAL A 71 5.86 -8.28 17.78
N ASP A 72 4.89 -7.39 17.71
CA ASP A 72 3.47 -7.67 17.89
C ASP A 72 2.64 -6.97 16.79
N ARG A 73 1.32 -7.23 16.76
CA ARG A 73 0.40 -6.64 15.77
C ARG A 73 0.28 -5.12 15.85
N HIS A 74 0.76 -4.51 16.94
CA HIS A 74 0.77 -3.08 17.20
C HIS A 74 2.15 -2.44 17.03
N THR A 75 3.17 -3.20 16.65
CA THR A 75 4.49 -2.69 16.29
C THR A 75 4.39 -1.83 15.03
N LEU A 76 4.98 -0.62 15.08
CA LEU A 76 4.99 0.33 13.97
C LEU A 76 6.12 0.01 12.99
N PHE A 77 5.76 -0.20 11.73
CA PHE A 77 6.69 -0.40 10.61
C PHE A 77 6.57 0.74 9.61
N GLU A 78 7.65 1.06 8.92
CA GLU A 78 7.62 1.93 7.75
C GLU A 78 6.95 1.19 6.58
N LEU A 79 5.93 1.80 6.00
CA LEU A 79 5.20 1.22 4.87
C LEU A 79 5.92 1.40 3.54
N GLY A 80 6.86 2.36 3.46
CA GLY A 80 7.49 2.71 2.20
C GLY A 80 6.43 3.05 1.15
N SER A 81 6.59 2.56 -0.06
CA SER A 81 5.68 2.87 -1.17
C SER A 81 4.24 2.36 -1.04
N ILE A 82 3.89 1.58 -0.02
CA ILE A 82 2.48 1.32 0.31
C ILE A 82 1.78 2.63 0.75
N SER A 83 2.51 3.63 1.25
CA SER A 83 1.99 4.99 1.52
C SER A 83 1.25 5.60 0.34
N LYS A 84 1.65 5.27 -0.89
CA LYS A 84 1.03 5.77 -2.13
C LYS A 84 -0.43 5.34 -2.30
N LEU A 85 -0.84 4.23 -1.67
CA LEU A 85 -2.23 3.80 -1.66
C LEU A 85 -3.11 4.79 -0.88
N PHE A 86 -2.58 5.32 0.22
CA PHE A 86 -3.26 6.32 1.04
C PHE A 86 -3.30 7.68 0.35
N THR A 87 -2.21 8.07 -0.30
CA THR A 87 -2.15 9.27 -1.15
C THR A 87 -3.15 9.19 -2.30
N ALA A 88 -3.22 8.06 -2.98
CA ALA A 88 -4.21 7.81 -4.04
C ALA A 88 -5.65 7.85 -3.49
N THR A 89 -5.89 7.28 -2.31
CA THR A 89 -7.19 7.33 -1.64
C THR A 89 -7.57 8.77 -1.26
N LEU A 90 -6.61 9.59 -0.78
CA LEU A 90 -6.86 11.00 -0.49
C LEU A 90 -7.21 11.80 -1.75
N GLY A 91 -6.48 11.59 -2.86
CA GLY A 91 -6.80 12.24 -4.13
C GLY A 91 -8.17 11.82 -4.67
N ALA A 92 -8.49 10.52 -4.62
CA ALA A 92 -9.82 10.03 -4.98
C ALA A 92 -10.92 10.56 -4.04
N TYR A 93 -10.61 10.79 -2.77
CA TYR A 93 -11.52 11.41 -1.81
C TYR A 93 -11.77 12.90 -2.14
N ALA A 94 -10.74 13.62 -2.54
CA ALA A 94 -10.88 15.00 -3.03
C ALA A 94 -11.75 15.05 -4.30
N GLU A 95 -11.56 14.10 -5.23
CA GLU A 95 -12.41 13.97 -6.42
C GLU A 95 -13.86 13.65 -6.06
N ALA A 96 -14.10 12.68 -5.16
CA ALA A 96 -15.45 12.32 -4.68
C ALA A 96 -16.17 13.51 -3.97
N ARG A 97 -15.40 14.45 -3.43
CA ARG A 97 -15.91 15.68 -2.83
C ARG A 97 -16.08 16.82 -3.83
N GLY A 98 -15.67 16.63 -5.07
CA GLY A 98 -15.75 17.64 -6.13
C GLY A 98 -14.76 18.80 -5.98
N THR A 99 -13.71 18.66 -5.16
CA THR A 99 -12.66 19.68 -5.00
C THR A 99 -11.49 19.47 -5.96
N LEU A 100 -11.42 18.31 -6.61
CA LEU A 100 -10.39 17.92 -7.56
C LEU A 100 -11.03 17.14 -8.70
N ASN A 101 -10.44 17.24 -9.91
CA ASN A 101 -10.77 16.35 -11.02
C ASN A 101 -9.48 15.76 -11.58
N LEU A 102 -9.39 14.44 -11.71
CA LEU A 102 -8.21 13.76 -12.21
C LEU A 102 -7.80 14.17 -13.63
N SER A 103 -8.72 14.69 -14.45
CA SER A 103 -8.44 15.20 -15.79
C SER A 103 -7.90 16.62 -15.83
N ASP A 104 -7.95 17.36 -14.72
CA ASP A 104 -7.44 18.72 -14.66
C ASP A 104 -5.90 18.75 -14.66
N ASN A 105 -5.33 19.82 -15.19
CA ASN A 105 -3.89 20.01 -15.21
C ASN A 105 -3.36 20.47 -13.84
N ALA A 106 -2.16 20.00 -13.48
CA ALA A 106 -1.55 20.26 -12.19
C ALA A 106 -1.39 21.74 -11.86
N SER A 107 -1.08 22.59 -12.84
CA SER A 107 -0.95 24.05 -12.68
C SER A 107 -2.24 24.78 -12.30
N GLN A 108 -3.39 24.11 -12.40
CA GLN A 108 -4.67 24.67 -11.92
C GLN A 108 -4.75 24.68 -10.39
N TYR A 109 -4.10 23.69 -9.73
CA TYR A 109 -4.09 23.52 -8.27
C TYR A 109 -2.86 24.12 -7.61
N LEU A 110 -1.79 24.39 -8.38
CA LEU A 110 -0.58 25.05 -7.92
C LEU A 110 -0.16 26.12 -8.93
N PRO A 111 -0.65 27.36 -8.76
CA PRO A 111 -0.41 28.45 -9.72
C PRO A 111 1.05 28.76 -9.99
N GLU A 112 1.94 28.43 -9.08
CA GLU A 112 3.39 28.55 -9.19
C GLU A 112 3.97 27.70 -10.32
N LEU A 113 3.25 26.66 -10.78
CA LEU A 113 3.62 25.79 -11.90
C LEU A 113 3.14 26.30 -13.27
N ARG A 114 2.41 27.44 -13.34
CA ARG A 114 1.97 28.00 -14.61
C ARG A 114 3.16 28.43 -15.48
N GLY A 115 3.03 28.17 -16.78
CA GLY A 115 4.10 28.42 -17.74
C GLY A 115 5.19 27.31 -17.76
N SER A 116 4.96 26.19 -17.08
CA SER A 116 5.84 25.02 -17.09
C SER A 116 5.18 23.81 -17.80
N ALA A 117 5.87 22.68 -17.85
CA ALA A 117 5.33 21.43 -18.41
C ALA A 117 3.99 21.00 -17.74
N PHE A 118 3.76 21.42 -16.51
CA PHE A 118 2.58 21.05 -15.71
C PHE A 118 1.28 21.74 -16.17
N ASP A 119 1.34 22.66 -17.14
CA ASP A 119 0.16 23.17 -17.84
C ASP A 119 -0.50 22.11 -18.76
N HIS A 120 0.22 21.01 -19.03
CA HIS A 120 -0.22 19.92 -19.92
C HIS A 120 -0.16 18.53 -19.27
N ILE A 121 0.15 18.46 -17.99
CA ILE A 121 0.22 17.21 -17.21
C ILE A 121 -1.00 17.15 -16.29
N SER A 122 -1.84 16.13 -16.48
CA SER A 122 -3.03 15.95 -15.66
C SER A 122 -2.70 15.37 -14.29
N LEU A 123 -3.61 15.53 -13.33
CA LEU A 123 -3.51 14.87 -12.03
C LEU A 123 -3.50 13.35 -12.16
N LEU A 124 -4.22 12.81 -13.16
CA LEU A 124 -4.16 11.37 -13.48
C LEU A 124 -2.76 10.96 -13.90
N ASP A 125 -2.08 11.74 -14.76
CA ASP A 125 -0.73 11.43 -15.19
C ASP A 125 0.26 11.41 -14.02
N LEU A 126 0.09 12.31 -13.04
CA LEU A 126 0.87 12.30 -11.81
C LEU A 126 0.58 11.06 -10.95
N ALA A 127 -0.69 10.72 -10.76
CA ALA A 127 -1.11 9.59 -9.93
C ALA A 127 -0.74 8.22 -10.50
N THR A 128 -0.53 8.13 -11.83
CA THR A 128 -0.25 6.90 -12.56
C THR A 128 1.18 6.82 -13.10
N TYR A 129 2.03 7.79 -12.75
CA TYR A 129 3.44 7.87 -13.16
C TYR A 129 3.64 8.06 -14.67
N THR A 130 2.65 8.62 -15.36
CA THR A 130 2.68 8.87 -16.82
C THR A 130 2.91 10.34 -17.16
N ALA A 131 3.44 11.12 -16.22
CA ALA A 131 3.66 12.56 -16.35
C ALA A 131 4.74 12.97 -17.36
N GLY A 132 5.46 12.02 -17.98
CA GLY A 132 6.47 12.32 -18.99
C GLY A 132 7.91 12.11 -18.55
N GLY A 133 8.17 11.26 -17.54
CA GLY A 133 9.52 10.84 -17.17
C GLY A 133 10.09 11.54 -15.94
N LEU A 134 9.27 11.93 -14.97
CA LEU A 134 9.76 12.32 -13.64
C LEU A 134 10.58 11.17 -13.02
N PRO A 135 11.74 11.46 -12.39
CA PRO A 135 12.64 10.43 -11.86
C PRO A 135 12.04 9.68 -10.66
N LEU A 136 12.67 8.57 -10.26
CA LEU A 136 12.29 7.82 -9.06
C LEU A 136 12.33 8.69 -7.80
N GLN A 137 13.37 9.50 -7.65
CA GLN A 137 13.63 10.40 -6.52
C GLN A 137 13.98 11.79 -7.02
N PHE A 138 13.74 12.80 -6.19
CA PHE A 138 14.35 14.12 -6.42
C PHE A 138 15.88 14.00 -6.41
N PRO A 139 16.58 14.88 -7.15
CA PRO A 139 18.00 15.08 -6.94
C PRO A 139 18.32 15.47 -5.49
N ASP A 140 19.47 15.07 -4.96
CA ASP A 140 19.89 15.33 -3.57
C ASP A 140 19.89 16.82 -3.19
N ALA A 141 20.02 17.71 -4.16
CA ALA A 141 19.96 19.15 -3.96
C ALA A 141 18.55 19.66 -3.58
N VAL A 142 17.50 18.85 -3.79
CA VAL A 142 16.12 19.23 -3.49
C VAL A 142 15.75 18.79 -2.07
N SER A 143 15.94 19.68 -1.10
CA SER A 143 15.75 19.42 0.33
C SER A 143 14.72 20.36 1.01
N SER A 144 14.14 21.28 0.26
CA SER A 144 13.14 22.24 0.77
C SER A 144 11.99 22.41 -0.21
N GLU A 145 10.85 22.91 0.28
CA GLU A 145 9.67 23.20 -0.54
C GLU A 145 9.99 24.17 -1.70
N ARG A 146 10.77 25.21 -1.44
CA ARG A 146 11.20 26.13 -2.47
C ARG A 146 12.01 25.45 -3.57
N GLN A 147 12.98 24.60 -3.19
CA GLN A 147 13.79 23.86 -4.17
C GLN A 147 12.93 22.84 -4.94
N MET A 148 11.94 22.24 -4.30
CA MET A 148 10.97 21.37 -4.94
C MET A 148 10.16 22.12 -6.00
N LEU A 149 9.63 23.31 -5.69
CA LEU A 149 8.89 24.15 -6.63
C LEU A 149 9.78 24.59 -7.78
N ASP A 150 11.00 25.04 -7.51
CA ASP A 150 11.99 25.41 -8.51
C ASP A 150 12.35 24.23 -9.42
N TYR A 151 12.49 23.01 -8.86
CA TYR A 151 12.70 21.79 -9.61
C TYR A 151 11.55 21.53 -10.60
N TYR A 152 10.29 21.53 -10.15
CA TYR A 152 9.14 21.30 -11.03
C TYR A 152 9.00 22.38 -12.10
N ARG A 153 9.20 23.65 -11.77
CA ARG A 153 9.09 24.76 -12.73
C ARG A 153 10.09 24.64 -13.88
N ASN A 154 11.27 24.12 -13.61
CA ASN A 154 12.36 23.99 -14.58
C ASN A 154 12.43 22.60 -15.23
N TRP A 155 11.68 21.62 -14.70
CA TRP A 155 11.68 20.26 -15.24
C TRP A 155 11.05 20.21 -16.62
N GLN A 156 11.66 19.42 -17.52
CA GLN A 156 11.18 19.21 -18.88
C GLN A 156 10.79 17.75 -19.07
N ALA A 157 9.61 17.50 -19.64
CA ALA A 157 9.15 16.16 -19.95
C ALA A 157 10.05 15.51 -21.03
N VAL A 158 10.50 14.28 -20.76
CA VAL A 158 11.26 13.47 -21.73
C VAL A 158 10.32 12.78 -22.72
N TYR A 159 9.11 12.46 -22.27
CA TYR A 159 8.06 11.84 -23.07
C TYR A 159 6.79 12.68 -23.02
N ALA A 160 5.93 12.57 -24.02
CA ALA A 160 4.60 13.15 -23.92
C ALA A 160 3.81 12.49 -22.75
N PRO A 161 3.04 13.24 -21.96
CA PRO A 161 2.20 12.69 -20.90
C PRO A 161 1.28 11.58 -21.44
N GLY A 162 1.12 10.51 -20.65
CA GLY A 162 0.28 9.37 -21.02
C GLY A 162 0.94 8.35 -21.97
N MET A 163 2.19 8.54 -22.41
CA MET A 163 2.86 7.63 -23.35
C MET A 163 3.70 6.55 -22.68
N GLN A 164 4.33 6.88 -21.57
CA GLN A 164 5.18 5.95 -20.83
C GLN A 164 4.95 6.10 -19.32
N ARG A 165 4.97 4.97 -18.62
CA ARG A 165 5.02 4.92 -17.17
C ARG A 165 6.47 4.83 -16.71
N LEU A 166 6.89 5.78 -15.89
CA LEU A 166 8.14 5.71 -15.13
C LEU A 166 7.81 5.94 -13.66
N TYR A 167 7.99 4.90 -12.85
CA TYR A 167 7.63 4.96 -11.42
C TYR A 167 8.41 6.07 -10.71
N SER A 168 7.70 6.94 -9.97
CA SER A 168 8.24 8.21 -9.52
C SER A 168 7.62 8.65 -8.19
N ASN A 169 8.47 8.90 -7.18
CA ASN A 169 8.06 9.54 -5.93
C ASN A 169 7.68 11.01 -6.13
N PRO A 170 8.45 11.84 -6.89
CA PRO A 170 8.02 13.18 -7.26
C PRO A 170 6.65 13.23 -7.95
N SER A 171 6.33 12.26 -8.82
CA SER A 171 5.04 12.25 -9.53
C SER A 171 3.86 12.12 -8.57
N ILE A 172 3.81 11.03 -7.81
CA ILE A 172 2.71 10.79 -6.87
C ILE A 172 2.77 11.71 -5.65
N GLY A 173 3.96 12.16 -5.27
CA GLY A 173 4.16 13.14 -4.21
C GLY A 173 3.49 14.47 -4.55
N LEU A 174 3.72 14.98 -5.78
CA LEU A 174 3.02 16.17 -6.26
C LEU A 174 1.51 15.95 -6.33
N PHE A 175 1.04 14.81 -6.81
CA PHE A 175 -0.38 14.48 -6.79
C PHE A 175 -0.99 14.60 -5.39
N GLY A 176 -0.34 14.02 -4.36
CA GLY A 176 -0.79 14.11 -2.97
C GLY A 176 -0.79 15.54 -2.43
N HIS A 177 0.24 16.32 -2.76
CA HIS A 177 0.34 17.74 -2.40
C HIS A 177 -0.81 18.56 -3.01
N LEU A 178 -1.12 18.33 -4.30
CA LEU A 178 -2.21 19.03 -4.99
C LEU A 178 -3.59 18.58 -4.47
N ALA A 179 -3.76 17.31 -4.13
CA ALA A 179 -4.96 16.82 -3.48
C ALA A 179 -5.17 17.49 -2.11
N ALA A 180 -4.11 17.64 -1.33
CA ALA A 180 -4.17 18.34 -0.05
C ALA A 180 -4.50 19.84 -0.23
N ALA A 181 -3.88 20.50 -1.22
CA ALA A 181 -4.17 21.88 -1.55
C ALA A 181 -5.65 22.09 -1.96
N SER A 182 -6.22 21.17 -2.75
CA SER A 182 -7.64 21.22 -3.17
C SER A 182 -8.62 21.10 -1.99
N LEU A 183 -8.19 20.44 -0.91
CA LEU A 183 -8.93 20.28 0.35
C LEU A 183 -8.61 21.38 1.39
N ALA A 184 -7.73 22.34 1.04
CA ALA A 184 -7.32 23.47 1.85
C ALA A 184 -6.79 23.10 3.26
N LYS A 185 -6.07 21.97 3.37
CA LYS A 185 -5.44 21.51 4.62
C LYS A 185 -4.07 20.89 4.33
N PRO A 186 -3.12 20.90 5.28
CA PRO A 186 -1.86 20.17 5.16
C PRO A 186 -2.09 18.66 4.96
N PHE A 187 -1.26 18.02 4.13
CA PHE A 187 -1.36 16.57 3.84
C PHE A 187 -1.35 15.71 5.11
N GLN A 188 -0.41 15.97 6.02
CA GLN A 188 -0.34 15.25 7.29
C GLN A 188 -1.64 15.35 8.10
N GLN A 189 -2.23 16.55 8.18
CA GLN A 189 -3.49 16.75 8.92
C GLN A 189 -4.63 15.97 8.25
N LEU A 190 -4.75 16.04 6.93
CA LEU A 190 -5.75 15.28 6.18
C LEU A 190 -5.60 13.78 6.38
N MET A 191 -4.35 13.30 6.39
CA MET A 191 -4.07 11.89 6.60
C MET A 191 -4.42 11.46 8.03
N GLU A 192 -3.82 12.08 9.04
CA GLU A 192 -3.89 11.64 10.44
C GLU A 192 -5.20 12.02 11.16
N LYS A 193 -5.87 13.09 10.74
CA LYS A 193 -7.08 13.56 11.41
C LYS A 193 -8.36 13.31 10.64
N ASP A 194 -8.27 13.21 9.30
CA ASP A 194 -9.47 13.09 8.48
C ASP A 194 -9.59 11.68 7.84
N LEU A 195 -8.56 11.15 7.16
CA LEU A 195 -8.65 9.92 6.37
C LEU A 195 -8.47 8.65 7.21
N LEU A 196 -7.33 8.52 7.90
CA LEU A 196 -6.99 7.32 8.67
C LEU A 196 -8.06 6.96 9.73
N PRO A 197 -8.60 7.93 10.52
CA PRO A 197 -9.66 7.62 11.48
C PRO A 197 -10.94 7.10 10.82
N GLN A 198 -11.32 7.59 9.63
CA GLN A 198 -12.48 7.11 8.89
C GLN A 198 -12.29 5.69 8.32
N LEU A 199 -11.04 5.26 8.13
CA LEU A 199 -10.67 3.88 7.79
C LEU A 199 -10.52 2.98 9.03
N GLY A 200 -10.76 3.53 10.24
CA GLY A 200 -10.61 2.81 11.51
C GLY A 200 -9.14 2.67 11.95
N MET A 201 -8.21 3.36 11.30
CA MET A 201 -6.76 3.28 11.56
C MET A 201 -6.36 4.35 12.58
N GLN A 202 -6.04 3.94 13.80
CA GLN A 202 -5.71 4.82 14.92
C GLN A 202 -4.24 4.76 15.33
N GLU A 203 -3.49 3.83 14.78
CA GLU A 203 -2.08 3.57 15.07
C GLU A 203 -1.22 3.71 13.81
N SER A 204 -1.58 4.69 12.96
CA SER A 204 -0.89 4.98 11.69
C SER A 204 -0.55 6.45 11.62
N TYR A 205 0.68 6.77 11.21
CA TYR A 205 1.24 8.11 11.35
C TYR A 205 2.13 8.48 10.16
N VAL A 206 1.98 9.72 9.70
CA VAL A 206 3.00 10.40 8.91
C VAL A 206 4.17 10.76 9.83
N GLN A 207 3.85 11.36 11.00
CA GLN A 207 4.81 11.65 12.04
C GLN A 207 4.40 10.96 13.34
N ILE A 208 5.20 9.97 13.77
CA ILE A 208 4.92 9.21 14.99
C ILE A 208 5.00 10.14 16.21
N PRO A 209 3.94 10.22 17.05
CA PRO A 209 3.97 10.97 18.31
C PRO A 209 5.04 10.42 19.25
N THR A 210 5.61 11.30 20.10
CA THR A 210 6.70 10.93 21.02
C THR A 210 6.35 9.75 21.92
N GLU A 211 5.11 9.70 22.40
CA GLU A 211 4.59 8.63 23.26
C GLU A 211 4.46 7.28 22.56
N GLN A 212 4.45 7.27 21.24
CA GLN A 212 4.36 6.06 20.42
C GLN A 212 5.73 5.58 19.90
N MET A 213 6.80 6.36 20.12
CA MET A 213 8.14 6.05 19.59
C MET A 213 8.71 4.73 20.10
N THR A 214 8.31 4.27 21.28
CA THR A 214 8.70 2.96 21.83
C THR A 214 8.18 1.78 21.02
N ARG A 215 7.09 1.95 20.27
CA ARG A 215 6.48 0.93 19.41
C ARG A 215 7.06 0.93 17.99
N TYR A 216 7.86 1.95 17.65
CA TYR A 216 8.44 2.08 16.33
C TYR A 216 9.67 1.19 16.19
N ALA A 217 9.55 0.15 15.38
CA ALA A 217 10.64 -0.77 15.08
C ALA A 217 11.89 -0.05 14.54
N TRP A 218 13.06 -0.62 14.77
CA TRP A 218 14.25 -0.30 14.02
C TRP A 218 14.30 -1.14 12.76
N GLY A 219 14.51 -0.51 11.62
CA GLY A 219 14.86 -1.18 10.38
C GLY A 219 16.34 -1.52 10.36
N TYR A 220 16.71 -2.51 9.54
CA TYR A 220 18.11 -2.97 9.49
C TYR A 220 18.63 -3.00 8.06
N ARG A 221 19.78 -2.34 7.87
CA ARG A 221 20.56 -2.36 6.64
C ARG A 221 22.03 -2.62 6.99
N ASP A 222 22.62 -3.69 6.44
CA ASP A 222 24.02 -4.07 6.71
C ASP A 222 24.35 -4.08 8.22
N ASP A 223 23.48 -4.70 9.01
CA ASP A 223 23.49 -4.79 10.48
C ASP A 223 23.39 -3.47 11.25
N LYS A 224 23.22 -2.34 10.56
CA LYS A 224 22.96 -1.04 11.17
C LYS A 224 21.46 -0.80 11.35
N ALA A 225 21.08 -0.31 12.53
CA ALA A 225 19.74 0.17 12.80
C ALA A 225 19.52 1.49 12.04
N VAL A 226 18.45 1.54 11.24
CA VAL A 226 18.12 2.71 10.41
C VAL A 226 16.61 2.99 10.48
N ARG A 227 16.25 4.23 10.22
CA ARG A 227 14.89 4.70 9.98
C ARG A 227 14.89 5.65 8.81
N VAL A 228 13.73 5.85 8.17
CA VAL A 228 13.58 6.76 7.03
C VAL A 228 13.93 8.19 7.45
N SER A 229 14.72 8.87 6.62
CA SER A 229 15.02 10.29 6.79
C SER A 229 13.96 11.13 6.08
N PRO A 230 13.61 12.31 6.62
CA PRO A 230 12.73 13.26 5.94
C PRO A 230 13.28 13.67 4.56
N GLY A 231 12.37 13.92 3.61
CA GLY A 231 12.68 14.38 2.28
C GLY A 231 11.52 15.17 1.66
N ALA A 232 11.74 15.81 0.54
CA ALA A 232 10.67 16.51 -0.16
C ALA A 232 9.56 15.53 -0.58
N LEU A 233 8.31 15.81 -0.19
CA LEU A 233 7.12 14.98 -0.45
C LEU A 233 7.26 13.53 0.05
N ASP A 234 8.06 13.29 1.07
CA ASP A 234 8.23 11.96 1.67
C ASP A 234 6.92 11.45 2.28
N ALA A 235 6.17 12.32 2.95
CA ALA A 235 4.87 12.00 3.54
C ALA A 235 3.91 11.40 2.51
N GLU A 236 3.81 12.05 1.35
CA GLU A 236 2.93 11.65 0.24
C GLU A 236 3.42 10.39 -0.49
N ALA A 237 4.75 10.20 -0.57
CA ALA A 237 5.33 9.16 -1.41
C ALA A 237 5.65 7.85 -0.68
N TYR A 238 6.17 7.92 0.57
CA TYR A 238 6.68 6.73 1.28
C TYR A 238 6.76 6.87 2.81
N GLY A 239 6.27 7.97 3.37
CA GLY A 239 6.53 8.35 4.76
C GLY A 239 5.56 7.81 5.81
N LEU A 240 4.52 7.07 5.44
CA LEU A 240 3.56 6.52 6.41
C LEU A 240 4.16 5.34 7.19
N LYS A 241 3.89 5.32 8.50
CA LYS A 241 4.19 4.21 9.41
C LYS A 241 2.87 3.65 9.91
N SER A 242 2.77 2.33 10.02
CA SER A 242 1.54 1.67 10.44
C SER A 242 1.83 0.34 11.15
N THR A 243 0.80 -0.27 11.68
CA THR A 243 0.81 -1.55 12.36
C THR A 243 0.11 -2.62 11.52
N ALA A 244 0.38 -3.90 11.80
CA ALA A 244 -0.36 -4.99 11.14
C ALA A 244 -1.87 -4.92 11.44
N ALA A 245 -2.24 -4.49 12.65
CA ALA A 245 -3.63 -4.31 13.04
C ALA A 245 -4.34 -3.22 12.22
N ASP A 246 -3.70 -2.07 12.02
CA ASP A 246 -4.29 -0.99 11.20
C ASP A 246 -4.28 -1.33 9.72
N MET A 247 -3.23 -1.98 9.22
CA MET A 247 -3.19 -2.41 7.83
C MET A 247 -4.27 -3.45 7.51
N LEU A 248 -4.66 -4.26 8.49
CA LEU A 248 -5.81 -5.17 8.32
C LEU A 248 -7.13 -4.39 8.17
N ARG A 249 -7.31 -3.30 8.92
CA ARG A 249 -8.47 -2.40 8.75
C ARG A 249 -8.48 -1.74 7.37
N PHE A 250 -7.29 -1.35 6.86
CA PHE A 250 -7.17 -0.85 5.50
C PHE A 250 -7.53 -1.90 4.46
N ILE A 251 -7.10 -3.15 4.66
CA ILE A 251 -7.50 -4.29 3.82
C ILE A 251 -9.02 -4.45 3.84
N ASP A 252 -9.63 -4.52 5.01
CA ASP A 252 -11.09 -4.70 5.16
C ASP A 252 -11.88 -3.55 4.52
N ALA A 253 -11.40 -2.30 4.64
CA ALA A 253 -11.98 -1.14 3.98
C ALA A 253 -11.92 -1.23 2.45
N ASN A 254 -10.87 -1.83 1.88
CA ASN A 254 -10.72 -2.04 0.45
C ASN A 254 -11.49 -3.27 -0.07
N LEU A 255 -11.66 -4.30 0.75
CA LEU A 255 -12.49 -5.46 0.43
C LEU A 255 -13.99 -5.12 0.51
N HIS A 256 -14.39 -4.26 1.45
CA HIS A 256 -15.78 -3.91 1.75
C HIS A 256 -16.02 -2.40 1.72
N PRO A 257 -15.77 -1.70 0.59
CA PRO A 257 -15.95 -0.26 0.53
C PRO A 257 -17.40 0.17 0.76
N ASP A 258 -18.37 -0.71 0.57
CA ASP A 258 -19.81 -0.50 0.86
C ASP A 258 -20.09 -0.18 2.33
N LYS A 259 -19.24 -0.63 3.25
CA LYS A 259 -19.34 -0.32 4.69
C LYS A 259 -18.86 1.09 5.05
N LEU A 260 -18.20 1.79 4.13
CA LEU A 260 -17.66 3.13 4.35
C LEU A 260 -18.71 4.22 4.09
N PRO A 261 -18.56 5.44 4.70
CA PRO A 261 -19.41 6.58 4.37
C PRO A 261 -19.22 7.00 2.90
N ALA A 262 -20.26 7.60 2.31
CA ALA A 262 -20.38 7.78 0.86
C ALA A 262 -19.15 8.40 0.14
N PRO A 263 -18.53 9.53 0.56
CA PRO A 263 -17.34 10.05 -0.13
C PRO A 263 -16.16 9.09 -0.09
N LEU A 264 -15.92 8.44 1.06
CA LEU A 264 -14.80 7.53 1.24
C LEU A 264 -15.04 6.20 0.49
N ARG A 265 -16.27 5.70 0.48
CA ARG A 265 -16.68 4.55 -0.33
C ARG A 265 -16.34 4.75 -1.81
N GLN A 266 -16.76 5.90 -2.35
CA GLN A 266 -16.48 6.25 -3.74
C GLN A 266 -14.97 6.37 -3.98
N ALA A 267 -14.24 6.99 -3.07
CA ALA A 267 -12.79 7.15 -3.14
C ALA A 267 -12.07 5.80 -3.21
N VAL A 268 -12.32 4.92 -2.23
CA VAL A 268 -11.69 3.58 -2.19
C VAL A 268 -12.03 2.79 -3.46
N SER A 269 -13.29 2.74 -3.88
CA SER A 269 -13.70 2.05 -5.11
C SER A 269 -13.05 2.63 -6.36
N SER A 270 -12.81 3.96 -6.40
CA SER A 270 -12.15 4.63 -7.52
C SER A 270 -10.67 4.27 -7.61
N THR A 271 -9.99 4.01 -6.49
CA THR A 271 -8.58 3.60 -6.51
C THR A 271 -8.36 2.26 -7.18
N HIS A 272 -9.36 1.39 -7.25
CA HIS A 272 -9.28 0.08 -7.89
C HIS A 272 -9.49 0.12 -9.41
N ARG A 273 -9.95 1.23 -9.98
CA ARG A 273 -10.18 1.36 -11.44
C ARG A 273 -8.86 1.35 -12.19
N GLY A 274 -8.82 0.65 -13.33
CA GLY A 274 -7.64 0.61 -14.19
C GLY A 274 -7.63 1.73 -15.20
N TYR A 275 -6.51 2.41 -15.34
CA TYR A 275 -6.35 3.56 -16.24
C TYR A 275 -5.43 3.24 -17.42
N TYR A 276 -4.39 2.45 -17.21
CA TYR A 276 -3.41 2.10 -18.23
C TYR A 276 -3.07 0.61 -18.19
N GLN A 277 -2.89 0.01 -19.36
CA GLN A 277 -2.25 -1.30 -19.48
C GLN A 277 -0.74 -1.12 -19.58
N VAL A 278 0.01 -1.90 -18.81
CA VAL A 278 1.49 -1.91 -18.75
C VAL A 278 1.94 -3.36 -18.72
N ALA A 279 2.31 -3.93 -19.86
CA ALA A 279 2.54 -5.37 -20.01
C ALA A 279 1.33 -6.19 -19.45
N ASP A 280 1.57 -7.15 -18.54
CA ASP A 280 0.51 -7.91 -17.88
C ASP A 280 -0.20 -7.14 -16.75
N MET A 281 0.36 -6.00 -16.30
CA MET A 281 -0.17 -5.18 -15.22
C MET A 281 -1.17 -4.14 -15.74
N THR A 282 -2.22 -3.88 -14.99
CA THR A 282 -3.05 -2.68 -15.14
C THR A 282 -2.72 -1.68 -14.05
N GLN A 283 -2.28 -0.47 -14.42
CA GLN A 283 -2.04 0.62 -13.47
C GLN A 283 -3.38 1.22 -13.03
N ALA A 284 -3.66 1.14 -11.75
CA ALA A 284 -4.76 1.81 -11.07
C ALA A 284 -4.24 3.02 -10.26
N LEU A 285 -5.06 3.65 -9.42
CA LEU A 285 -4.56 4.73 -8.55
C LEU A 285 -3.84 4.14 -7.34
N GLY A 286 -2.51 4.21 -7.38
CA GLY A 286 -1.64 3.62 -6.36
C GLY A 286 -1.51 2.09 -6.46
N TRP A 287 -2.60 1.38 -6.74
CA TRP A 287 -2.62 -0.06 -6.89
C TRP A 287 -2.07 -0.52 -8.25
N GLU A 288 -1.43 -1.68 -8.24
CA GLU A 288 -1.03 -2.46 -9.39
C GLU A 288 -1.96 -3.67 -9.47
N ARG A 289 -2.69 -3.81 -10.60
CA ARG A 289 -3.81 -4.74 -10.74
C ARG A 289 -3.54 -5.78 -11.82
N TYR A 290 -3.98 -7.01 -11.58
CA TYR A 290 -3.85 -8.15 -12.49
C TYR A 290 -5.16 -8.95 -12.54
N ALA A 291 -5.38 -9.68 -13.64
CA ALA A 291 -6.35 -10.76 -13.65
C ALA A 291 -5.87 -11.89 -12.71
N TYR A 292 -6.78 -12.54 -12.01
CA TYR A 292 -6.49 -13.68 -11.16
C TYR A 292 -7.24 -14.93 -11.69
N PRO A 293 -6.66 -16.15 -11.66
CA PRO A 293 -5.34 -16.46 -11.13
C PRO A 293 -4.20 -15.93 -12.00
N ILE A 294 -3.05 -15.72 -11.37
CA ILE A 294 -1.83 -15.24 -12.02
C ILE A 294 -0.64 -16.13 -11.64
N SER A 295 0.27 -16.37 -12.57
CA SER A 295 1.51 -17.08 -12.26
C SER A 295 2.45 -16.25 -11.41
N LEU A 296 3.25 -16.93 -10.54
CA LEU A 296 4.29 -16.27 -9.75
C LEU A 296 5.23 -15.44 -10.61
N GLU A 297 5.66 -15.97 -11.77
CA GLU A 297 6.58 -15.30 -12.70
C GLU A 297 6.02 -13.94 -13.17
N LYS A 298 4.76 -13.90 -13.61
CA LYS A 298 4.11 -12.67 -14.09
C LYS A 298 3.95 -11.65 -12.97
N LEU A 299 3.56 -12.09 -11.79
CA LEU A 299 3.40 -11.19 -10.65
C LEU A 299 4.75 -10.65 -10.17
N GLN A 300 5.83 -11.47 -10.19
CA GLN A 300 7.19 -11.03 -9.91
C GLN A 300 7.71 -10.05 -10.97
N ALA A 301 7.45 -10.28 -12.25
CA ALA A 301 7.83 -9.36 -13.33
C ALA A 301 7.21 -7.97 -13.14
N GLY A 302 5.93 -7.89 -12.78
CA GLY A 302 5.26 -6.61 -12.48
C GLY A 302 5.78 -5.90 -11.22
N ASN A 303 6.44 -6.61 -10.31
CA ASN A 303 7.06 -6.08 -9.09
C ASN A 303 8.60 -6.00 -9.17
N SER A 304 9.16 -6.10 -10.39
CA SER A 304 10.61 -6.12 -10.62
C SER A 304 11.26 -4.74 -10.54
N ALA A 305 12.59 -4.74 -10.44
CA ALA A 305 13.38 -3.53 -10.56
C ALA A 305 13.25 -2.88 -11.94
N GLU A 306 13.10 -3.68 -13.00
CA GLU A 306 12.88 -3.19 -14.37
C GLU A 306 11.57 -2.40 -14.46
N MET A 307 10.45 -2.95 -13.93
CA MET A 307 9.16 -2.26 -13.88
C MET A 307 9.20 -0.94 -13.09
N THR A 308 10.12 -0.83 -12.14
CA THR A 308 10.28 0.36 -11.30
C THR A 308 11.23 1.39 -11.90
N LEU A 309 12.36 0.95 -12.48
CA LEU A 309 13.48 1.83 -12.84
C LEU A 309 13.53 2.17 -14.33
N GLN A 310 12.82 1.40 -15.18
CA GLN A 310 12.83 1.63 -16.62
C GLN A 310 11.49 2.16 -17.10
N PRO A 311 11.49 3.05 -18.11
CA PRO A 311 10.26 3.51 -18.75
C PRO A 311 9.51 2.32 -19.37
N GLN A 312 8.20 2.24 -19.13
CA GLN A 312 7.33 1.21 -19.66
C GLN A 312 6.31 1.83 -20.61
N THR A 313 6.20 1.32 -21.83
CA THR A 313 5.15 1.74 -22.75
C THR A 313 3.78 1.41 -22.17
N VAL A 314 2.83 2.35 -22.28
CA VAL A 314 1.48 2.18 -21.75
C VAL A 314 0.42 2.34 -22.84
N ALA A 315 -0.69 1.64 -22.65
CA ALA A 315 -1.91 1.85 -23.41
C ALA A 315 -3.00 2.41 -22.49
N ARG A 316 -3.41 3.66 -22.73
CA ARG A 316 -4.49 4.30 -21.97
C ARG A 316 -5.84 3.70 -22.34
N PHE A 317 -6.66 3.38 -21.36
CA PHE A 317 -8.05 3.02 -21.61
C PHE A 317 -8.89 4.27 -21.91
N SER A 318 -9.75 4.20 -22.92
CA SER A 318 -10.66 5.29 -23.28
C SER A 318 -11.65 5.64 -22.14
N VAL A 319 -12.04 4.62 -21.37
CA VAL A 319 -12.82 4.73 -20.14
C VAL A 319 -12.10 3.90 -19.07
N PRO A 320 -11.94 4.41 -17.85
CA PRO A 320 -11.33 3.65 -16.77
C PRO A 320 -12.02 2.29 -16.57
N LYS A 321 -11.26 1.20 -16.58
CA LYS A 321 -11.81 -0.15 -16.40
C LYS A 321 -12.29 -0.34 -14.97
N PRO A 322 -13.55 -0.73 -14.74
CA PRO A 322 -14.05 -1.04 -13.40
C PRO A 322 -13.26 -2.21 -12.78
N ALA A 323 -13.32 -2.32 -11.45
CA ALA A 323 -12.73 -3.42 -10.71
C ALA A 323 -13.73 -4.57 -10.62
N GLU A 324 -13.99 -5.23 -11.75
CA GLU A 324 -14.93 -6.34 -11.89
C GLU A 324 -14.19 -7.64 -12.20
N GLY A 325 -14.79 -8.76 -11.82
CA GLY A 325 -14.22 -10.09 -12.02
C GLY A 325 -13.20 -10.49 -10.96
N ASP A 326 -12.51 -11.60 -11.21
CA ASP A 326 -11.48 -12.10 -10.28
C ASP A 326 -10.17 -11.35 -10.54
N LEU A 327 -9.83 -10.46 -9.63
CA LEU A 327 -8.69 -9.55 -9.72
C LEU A 327 -7.79 -9.68 -8.52
N LEU A 328 -6.49 -9.52 -8.76
CA LEU A 328 -5.47 -9.31 -7.75
C LEU A 328 -5.02 -7.85 -7.79
N LEU A 329 -5.10 -7.16 -6.65
CA LEU A 329 -4.49 -5.86 -6.44
C LEU A 329 -3.31 -6.03 -5.50
N ASN A 330 -2.19 -5.36 -5.78
CA ASN A 330 -1.04 -5.43 -4.89
C ASN A 330 -0.25 -4.12 -4.86
N LYS A 331 0.64 -4.02 -3.85
CA LYS A 331 1.67 -2.99 -3.79
C LYS A 331 2.83 -3.45 -2.93
N THR A 332 4.04 -3.24 -3.43
CA THR A 332 5.27 -3.34 -2.66
C THR A 332 5.58 -2.02 -1.96
N GLY A 333 6.27 -2.10 -0.83
CA GLY A 333 6.81 -0.94 -0.15
C GLY A 333 8.23 -1.21 0.38
N SER A 334 9.12 -0.23 0.22
CA SER A 334 10.49 -0.32 0.72
C SER A 334 10.96 1.02 1.23
N THR A 335 11.72 0.97 2.32
CA THR A 335 12.64 2.02 2.75
C THR A 335 14.02 1.41 2.91
N ASN A 336 14.99 2.17 3.39
CA ASN A 336 16.35 1.64 3.59
C ASN A 336 16.38 0.44 4.54
N GLY A 337 15.52 0.41 5.56
CA GLY A 337 15.50 -0.61 6.59
C GLY A 337 14.25 -1.48 6.64
N PHE A 338 13.24 -1.25 5.79
CA PHE A 338 11.97 -1.95 5.87
C PHE A 338 11.52 -2.48 4.52
N GLY A 339 10.82 -3.62 4.56
CA GLY A 339 10.18 -4.20 3.40
C GLY A 339 8.73 -4.57 3.72
N ALA A 340 7.81 -4.14 2.85
CA ALA A 340 6.39 -4.41 3.01
C ALA A 340 5.77 -4.90 1.71
N TYR A 341 4.67 -5.63 1.82
CA TYR A 341 3.86 -6.07 0.70
C TYR A 341 2.40 -6.17 1.13
N ILE A 342 1.49 -5.71 0.29
CA ILE A 342 0.04 -5.85 0.48
C ILE A 342 -0.58 -6.44 -0.78
N LEU A 343 -1.56 -7.33 -0.59
CA LEU A 343 -2.28 -8.00 -1.67
C LEU A 343 -3.76 -8.13 -1.30
N LEU A 344 -4.64 -7.93 -2.29
CA LEU A 344 -6.08 -8.11 -2.17
C LEU A 344 -6.61 -8.99 -3.31
N LEU A 345 -7.57 -9.86 -2.97
CA LEU A 345 -8.43 -10.62 -3.88
C LEU A 345 -9.90 -10.29 -3.53
N PRO A 346 -10.45 -9.16 -4.02
CA PRO A 346 -11.78 -8.69 -3.58
C PRO A 346 -12.90 -9.70 -3.83
N ALA A 347 -12.89 -10.37 -5.01
CA ALA A 347 -13.89 -11.39 -5.34
C ALA A 347 -13.86 -12.63 -4.42
N ARG A 348 -12.76 -12.82 -3.68
CA ARG A 348 -12.55 -13.94 -2.75
C ARG A 348 -12.62 -13.53 -1.29
N ASP A 349 -13.00 -12.28 -1.01
CA ASP A 349 -13.01 -11.72 0.35
C ASP A 349 -11.70 -12.02 1.10
N THR A 350 -10.56 -11.75 0.44
CA THR A 350 -9.25 -12.12 0.95
C THR A 350 -8.25 -10.98 0.73
N GLY A 351 -7.46 -10.71 1.76
CA GLY A 351 -6.35 -9.78 1.66
C GLY A 351 -5.30 -10.06 2.72
N LEU A 352 -4.07 -9.69 2.44
CA LEU A 352 -2.97 -9.86 3.37
C LEU A 352 -1.96 -8.72 3.30
N VAL A 353 -1.26 -8.48 4.39
CA VAL A 353 -0.11 -7.58 4.47
C VAL A 353 1.06 -8.28 5.17
N ILE A 354 2.26 -8.04 4.67
CA ILE A 354 3.52 -8.49 5.23
C ILE A 354 4.35 -7.24 5.54
N LEU A 355 4.76 -7.08 6.79
CA LEU A 355 5.58 -5.98 7.28
C LEU A 355 6.86 -6.55 7.89
N ALA A 356 8.04 -6.12 7.41
CA ALA A 356 9.32 -6.60 7.89
C ALA A 356 10.28 -5.43 8.16
N ASN A 357 11.05 -5.52 9.23
CA ASN A 357 12.06 -4.51 9.57
C ASN A 357 13.43 -4.80 8.93
N ARG A 358 13.41 -5.34 7.72
CA ARG A 358 14.52 -5.41 6.79
C ARG A 358 13.99 -5.30 5.36
N ASN A 359 14.68 -4.53 4.53
CA ASN A 359 14.41 -4.50 3.11
C ASN A 359 15.01 -5.76 2.46
N TYR A 360 14.15 -6.63 1.95
CA TYR A 360 14.51 -7.87 1.24
C TYR A 360 13.84 -7.90 -0.14
N PRO A 361 14.26 -8.78 -1.07
CA PRO A 361 13.82 -8.72 -2.46
C PRO A 361 12.29 -8.76 -2.62
N ASN A 362 11.75 -7.90 -3.49
CA ASN A 362 10.31 -7.88 -3.81
C ASN A 362 9.82 -9.24 -4.32
N ALA A 363 10.62 -9.93 -5.14
CA ALA A 363 10.27 -11.26 -5.65
C ALA A 363 9.95 -12.26 -4.54
N GLU A 364 10.63 -12.16 -3.40
CA GLU A 364 10.42 -13.05 -2.26
C GLU A 364 9.17 -12.66 -1.44
N ARG A 365 8.85 -11.37 -1.37
CA ARG A 365 7.59 -10.88 -0.76
C ARG A 365 6.39 -11.39 -1.53
N VAL A 366 6.46 -11.28 -2.86
CA VAL A 366 5.43 -11.78 -3.79
C VAL A 366 5.27 -13.30 -3.64
N ARG A 367 6.39 -14.05 -3.61
CA ARG A 367 6.38 -15.51 -3.42
C ARG A 367 5.72 -15.89 -2.09
N LEU A 368 6.16 -15.27 -0.99
CA LEU A 368 5.58 -15.51 0.32
C LEU A 368 4.08 -15.26 0.33
N ALA A 369 3.64 -14.13 -0.23
CA ALA A 369 2.22 -13.79 -0.26
C ALA A 369 1.39 -14.85 -1.02
N LEU A 370 1.85 -15.35 -2.17
CA LEU A 370 1.15 -16.41 -2.89
C LEU A 370 1.14 -17.74 -2.12
N GLN A 371 2.25 -18.12 -1.45
CA GLN A 371 2.29 -19.30 -0.59
C GLN A 371 1.29 -19.19 0.59
N LEU A 372 1.16 -17.99 1.18
CA LEU A 372 0.19 -17.75 2.23
C LEU A 372 -1.26 -17.86 1.71
N LEU A 373 -1.54 -17.37 0.49
CA LEU A 373 -2.86 -17.54 -0.12
C LEU A 373 -3.19 -19.01 -0.39
N GLU A 374 -2.23 -19.79 -0.90
CA GLU A 374 -2.39 -21.25 -1.11
C GLU A 374 -2.71 -21.97 0.20
N SER A 375 -2.17 -21.52 1.32
CA SER A 375 -2.43 -22.10 2.64
C SER A 375 -3.82 -21.82 3.20
N LEU A 376 -4.56 -20.85 2.62
CA LEU A 376 -5.93 -20.50 2.99
C LEU A 376 -6.99 -21.32 2.27
N GLU A 377 -6.62 -21.93 1.15
CA GLU A 377 -7.50 -22.77 0.32
C GLU A 377 -6.95 -24.21 0.37
N PRO A 378 -7.38 -25.07 1.33
CA PRO A 378 -6.95 -26.45 1.41
C PRO A 378 -7.48 -27.33 0.27
#